data_1ac52598d873123da5ef51cb0bd0173e
#
_entry.id   1ac52598d873123da5ef51cb0bd0173e
#
_cell.length_a   1.000
_cell.length_b   1.000
_cell.length_c   1.000
_cell.angle_alpha   90.00
_cell.angle_beta   90.00
_cell.angle_gamma   90.00
#
_symmetry.space_group_name_H-M   'P 1'
#
loop_
_entity.id
_entity.type
_entity.pdbx_description
1 polymer ?
#
loop_
_entity_poly.entity_id
_entity_poly.type
_entity_poly.pdbx_seq_one_letter_code
_entity_poly.pdbx_strand_id
1 'polypeptide(L)'
;MVYTDLFFLLALLPLSVIFSFFDESAEYKNTVLIISGLIFIAWGRPIAVLLILLSFIFDWAMGLIVAGLRDKSRAGAVLFLMLDMLFNAAIFIVYTRGDVVPLPDKLTIKESLIPLAMGYYVLRAFSYVFDVYKGEEAEKNPLCLLTYMASFHFMMCGPVVRYKDIKPQLRERRITGRMLSEGASHVVIGLAKAVILAHALRLVKLAGLETNEVTLFGCWLGMAAFFGEAYFTLSGLCEMSLGMGLMNGFTYKKNFDDIDSRGLFTGLVKGYNTSVTGFFSDMIYAPFKDKKALGAAAAFVCCVAVAAWYSFSKPAFIVGAAVGAVIVLERLVYGDKLKKLPAAVRYIYLTVLSMLVFGGLYFGTVYGFRKWAFGLVGVGDKYLLSKQMKRVILSNLFVYIAGLISFIPAARGLLDKGLEKLKGRSREMYTTVEVCKTVAKALLLLMCVAAITAREIGV
;
A
#
# COMPACT_ATOMS: atom_id res chain seq x y z
N MET A 1 -10.41 13.51 1.08
CA MET A 1 -9.67 13.32 2.36
C MET A 1 -8.57 12.30 2.17
N VAL A 2 -7.60 12.30 3.07
CA VAL A 2 -6.62 11.21 3.24
C VAL A 2 -6.79 10.58 4.63
N TYR A 3 -6.31 9.34 4.82
CA TYR A 3 -6.48 8.65 6.12
C TYR A 3 -5.78 9.34 7.29
N THR A 4 -4.82 10.20 7.00
CA THR A 4 -4.09 11.00 8.01
C THR A 4 -4.72 12.35 8.31
N ASP A 5 -5.85 12.71 7.69
CA ASP A 5 -6.56 13.96 7.98
C ASP A 5 -7.19 13.91 9.37
N LEU A 6 -7.04 14.96 10.16
CA LEU A 6 -7.61 15.03 11.52
C LEU A 6 -9.13 14.94 11.52
N PHE A 7 -9.79 15.62 10.55
CA PHE A 7 -11.25 15.53 10.44
C PHE A 7 -11.72 14.10 10.13
N PHE A 8 -11.01 13.39 9.28
CA PHE A 8 -11.30 11.98 9.02
C PHE A 8 -11.17 11.13 10.29
N LEU A 9 -10.03 11.24 10.96
CA LEU A 9 -9.69 10.42 12.14
C LEU A 9 -10.59 10.69 13.35
N LEU A 10 -10.92 11.96 13.59
CA LEU A 10 -11.61 12.39 14.81
C LEU A 10 -13.11 12.58 14.65
N ALA A 11 -13.61 12.71 13.42
CA ALA A 11 -15.03 12.90 13.15
C ALA A 11 -15.61 11.82 12.25
N LEU A 12 -15.21 11.75 10.97
CA LEU A 12 -15.88 10.87 9.99
C LEU A 12 -15.75 9.38 10.34
N LEU A 13 -14.57 8.92 10.72
CA LEU A 13 -14.34 7.51 11.08
C LEU A 13 -15.12 7.12 12.35
N PRO A 14 -15.04 7.83 13.49
CA PRO A 14 -15.83 7.50 14.66
C PRO A 14 -17.34 7.54 14.41
N LEU A 15 -17.84 8.57 13.69
CA LEU A 15 -19.26 8.68 13.36
C LEU A 15 -19.74 7.52 12.49
N SER A 16 -18.97 7.12 11.46
CA SER A 16 -19.34 5.99 10.61
C SER A 16 -19.44 4.69 11.40
N VAL A 17 -18.54 4.48 12.37
CA VAL A 17 -18.58 3.30 13.26
C VAL A 17 -19.79 3.37 14.20
N ILE A 18 -20.03 4.52 14.86
CA ILE A 18 -21.17 4.71 15.77
C ILE A 18 -22.49 4.47 15.04
N PHE A 19 -22.67 5.08 13.86
CA PHE A 19 -23.88 4.88 13.08
C PHE A 19 -24.08 3.43 12.66
N SER A 20 -23.01 2.67 12.43
CA SER A 20 -23.10 1.25 12.07
C SER A 20 -23.66 0.34 13.20
N PHE A 21 -23.84 0.87 14.43
CA PHE A 21 -24.43 0.16 15.56
C PHE A 21 -25.94 0.41 15.74
N PHE A 22 -26.54 1.37 15.01
CA PHE A 22 -27.97 1.65 15.21
C PHE A 22 -28.90 0.58 14.61
N ASP A 23 -28.41 -0.20 13.66
CA ASP A 23 -29.15 -1.31 13.08
C ASP A 23 -28.18 -2.48 12.72
N GLU A 24 -28.62 -3.71 13.01
CA GLU A 24 -27.82 -4.90 12.72
C GLU A 24 -27.90 -5.34 11.26
N SER A 25 -28.85 -4.82 10.47
CA SER A 25 -29.03 -5.19 9.07
C SER A 25 -27.81 -4.83 8.22
N ALA A 26 -27.45 -5.71 7.30
CA ALA A 26 -26.33 -5.45 6.38
C ALA A 26 -26.62 -4.28 5.44
N GLU A 27 -27.88 -4.09 5.06
CA GLU A 27 -28.33 -3.01 4.16
C GLU A 27 -28.13 -1.64 4.82
N TYR A 28 -28.50 -1.49 6.07
CA TYR A 28 -28.26 -0.27 6.82
C TYR A 28 -26.76 0.04 6.94
N LYS A 29 -25.97 -0.94 7.37
CA LYS A 29 -24.50 -0.80 7.47
C LYS A 29 -23.86 -0.45 6.14
N ASN A 30 -24.36 -1.01 5.03
CA ASN A 30 -23.93 -0.68 3.70
C ASN A 30 -24.25 0.78 3.35
N THR A 31 -25.46 1.24 3.68
CA THR A 31 -25.87 2.64 3.46
C THR A 31 -24.99 3.62 4.23
N VAL A 32 -24.68 3.34 5.51
CA VAL A 32 -23.75 4.14 6.31
C VAL A 32 -22.37 4.23 5.63
N LEU A 33 -21.86 3.10 5.11
CA LEU A 33 -20.56 3.07 4.42
C LEU A 33 -20.58 3.80 3.07
N ILE A 34 -21.67 3.72 2.31
CA ILE A 34 -21.83 4.49 1.07
C ILE A 34 -21.80 5.99 1.38
N ILE A 35 -22.62 6.44 2.34
CA ILE A 35 -22.70 7.86 2.70
C ILE A 35 -21.34 8.38 3.19
N SER A 36 -20.74 7.70 4.17
CA SER A 36 -19.43 8.09 4.71
C SER A 36 -18.31 8.03 3.66
N GLY A 37 -18.36 7.05 2.75
CA GLY A 37 -17.42 6.95 1.64
C GLY A 37 -17.59 8.07 0.62
N LEU A 38 -18.82 8.42 0.27
CA LEU A 38 -19.10 9.55 -0.63
C LEU A 38 -18.70 10.89 0.01
N ILE A 39 -18.91 11.09 1.32
CA ILE A 39 -18.41 12.26 2.05
C ILE A 39 -16.88 12.29 2.00
N PHE A 40 -16.20 11.15 2.25
CA PHE A 40 -14.75 11.03 2.18
C PHE A 40 -14.20 11.44 0.80
N ILE A 41 -14.87 11.03 -0.28
CA ILE A 41 -14.50 11.37 -1.66
C ILE A 41 -14.78 12.83 -1.97
N ALA A 42 -15.96 13.33 -1.57
CA ALA A 42 -16.43 14.69 -1.85
C ALA A 42 -15.59 15.77 -1.19
N TRP A 43 -14.90 15.44 -0.09
CA TRP A 43 -14.18 16.42 0.72
C TRP A 43 -13.14 17.20 -0.08
N GLY A 44 -13.35 18.49 -0.22
CA GLY A 44 -12.53 19.38 -1.03
C GLY A 44 -12.73 19.27 -2.55
N ARG A 45 -13.43 18.22 -3.05
CA ARG A 45 -13.65 17.99 -4.50
C ARG A 45 -14.96 17.27 -4.77
N PRO A 46 -16.11 17.95 -4.68
CA PRO A 46 -17.43 17.31 -4.88
C PRO A 46 -17.60 16.64 -6.25
N ILE A 47 -16.92 17.15 -7.28
CA ILE A 47 -17.00 16.61 -8.65
C ILE A 47 -16.42 15.18 -8.76
N ALA A 48 -15.51 14.79 -7.86
CA ALA A 48 -14.96 13.43 -7.83
C ALA A 48 -16.05 12.38 -7.54
N VAL A 49 -17.09 12.74 -6.80
CA VAL A 49 -18.24 11.85 -6.55
C VAL A 49 -18.95 11.50 -7.85
N LEU A 50 -19.18 12.49 -8.73
CA LEU A 50 -19.85 12.24 -10.02
C LEU A 50 -19.04 11.29 -10.89
N LEU A 51 -17.72 11.45 -10.91
CA LEU A 51 -16.84 10.55 -11.68
C LEU A 51 -16.85 9.12 -11.15
N ILE A 52 -16.83 8.95 -9.82
CA ILE A 52 -16.91 7.62 -9.22
C ILE A 52 -18.28 6.98 -9.44
N LEU A 53 -19.38 7.75 -9.35
CA LEU A 53 -20.71 7.23 -9.63
C LEU A 53 -20.89 6.86 -11.12
N LEU A 54 -20.35 7.65 -12.04
CA LEU A 54 -20.36 7.32 -13.47
C LEU A 54 -19.54 6.06 -13.76
N SER A 55 -18.32 5.97 -13.18
CA SER A 55 -17.49 4.76 -13.30
C SER A 55 -18.20 3.55 -12.72
N PHE A 56 -18.79 3.66 -11.53
CA PHE A 56 -19.55 2.59 -10.89
C PHE A 56 -20.69 2.08 -11.80
N ILE A 57 -21.49 2.98 -12.38
CA ILE A 57 -22.60 2.60 -13.27
C ILE A 57 -22.06 1.88 -14.50
N PHE A 58 -20.95 2.36 -15.07
CA PHE A 58 -20.31 1.74 -16.22
C PHE A 58 -19.80 0.33 -15.89
N ASP A 59 -19.02 0.18 -14.80
CA ASP A 59 -18.44 -1.10 -14.38
C ASP A 59 -19.55 -2.13 -14.04
N TRP A 60 -20.64 -1.67 -13.40
CA TRP A 60 -21.79 -2.51 -13.10
C TRP A 60 -22.47 -3.01 -14.36
N ALA A 61 -22.72 -2.12 -15.36
CA ALA A 61 -23.30 -2.47 -16.64
C ALA A 61 -22.39 -3.44 -17.41
N MET A 62 -21.06 -3.19 -17.44
CA MET A 62 -20.08 -4.08 -18.08
C MET A 62 -20.09 -5.46 -17.44
N GLY A 63 -20.15 -5.54 -16.09
CA GLY A 63 -20.28 -6.80 -15.38
C GLY A 63 -21.51 -7.62 -15.80
N LEU A 64 -22.68 -6.97 -15.90
CA LEU A 64 -23.92 -7.63 -16.35
C LEU A 64 -23.83 -8.11 -17.81
N ILE A 65 -23.27 -7.28 -18.71
CA ILE A 65 -23.10 -7.62 -20.13
C ILE A 65 -22.13 -8.79 -20.28
N VAL A 66 -20.98 -8.75 -19.61
CA VAL A 66 -19.97 -9.81 -19.65
C VAL A 66 -20.55 -11.13 -19.12
N ALA A 67 -21.33 -11.10 -18.02
CA ALA A 67 -22.02 -12.28 -17.50
C ALA A 67 -23.00 -12.88 -18.51
N GLY A 68 -23.76 -12.05 -19.22
CA GLY A 68 -24.71 -12.50 -20.24
C GLY A 68 -24.06 -13.06 -21.52
N LEU A 69 -22.84 -12.64 -21.82
CA LEU A 69 -22.13 -13.00 -23.06
C LEU A 69 -21.12 -14.15 -22.87
N ARG A 70 -20.53 -14.33 -21.68
CA ARG A 70 -19.40 -15.27 -21.47
C ARG A 70 -19.70 -16.69 -21.94
N ASP A 71 -20.94 -17.16 -21.76
CA ASP A 71 -21.37 -18.52 -22.12
C ASP A 71 -21.91 -18.60 -23.57
N LYS A 72 -22.25 -17.46 -24.18
CA LYS A 72 -22.83 -17.36 -25.54
C LYS A 72 -21.78 -16.98 -26.59
N SER A 73 -20.93 -16.02 -26.27
CA SER A 73 -19.92 -15.46 -27.17
C SER A 73 -18.68 -15.05 -26.40
N ARG A 74 -17.68 -15.91 -26.35
CA ARG A 74 -16.39 -15.62 -25.70
C ARG A 74 -15.73 -14.36 -26.28
N ALA A 75 -15.80 -14.15 -27.60
CA ALA A 75 -15.25 -12.98 -28.26
C ALA A 75 -15.98 -11.69 -27.82
N GLY A 76 -17.32 -11.74 -27.71
CA GLY A 76 -18.11 -10.61 -27.19
C GLY A 76 -17.77 -10.30 -25.73
N ALA A 77 -17.68 -11.32 -24.86
CA ALA A 77 -17.30 -11.12 -23.47
C ALA A 77 -15.90 -10.49 -23.33
N VAL A 78 -14.91 -10.93 -24.13
CA VAL A 78 -13.57 -10.33 -24.17
C VAL A 78 -13.61 -8.90 -24.66
N LEU A 79 -14.42 -8.58 -25.68
CA LEU A 79 -14.55 -7.22 -26.19
C LEU A 79 -15.03 -6.26 -25.08
N PHE A 80 -16.10 -6.60 -24.36
CA PHE A 80 -16.62 -5.75 -23.28
C PHE A 80 -15.68 -5.70 -22.06
N LEU A 81 -14.95 -6.77 -21.74
CA LEU A 81 -13.89 -6.75 -20.75
C LEU A 81 -12.75 -5.78 -21.15
N MET A 82 -12.36 -5.78 -22.41
CA MET A 82 -11.33 -4.86 -22.92
C MET A 82 -11.81 -3.40 -22.92
N LEU A 83 -13.07 -3.16 -23.24
CA LEU A 83 -13.69 -1.82 -23.14
C LEU A 83 -13.67 -1.32 -21.69
N ASP A 84 -14.03 -2.16 -20.73
CA ASP A 84 -13.97 -1.85 -19.31
C ASP A 84 -12.53 -1.53 -18.87
N MET A 85 -11.56 -2.35 -19.28
CA MET A 85 -10.15 -2.13 -18.99
C MET A 85 -9.65 -0.80 -19.57
N LEU A 86 -10.00 -0.49 -20.81
CA LEU A 86 -9.61 0.76 -21.47
C LEU A 86 -10.25 1.98 -20.80
N PHE A 87 -11.51 1.90 -20.41
CA PHE A 87 -12.20 2.96 -19.68
C PHE A 87 -11.53 3.24 -18.33
N ASN A 88 -11.29 2.19 -17.55
CA ASN A 88 -10.63 2.32 -16.25
C ASN A 88 -9.17 2.79 -16.39
N ALA A 89 -8.43 2.33 -17.41
CA ALA A 89 -7.09 2.81 -17.72
C ALA A 89 -7.09 4.30 -18.13
N ALA A 90 -8.09 4.75 -18.91
CA ALA A 90 -8.24 6.15 -19.27
C ALA A 90 -8.47 7.03 -18.03
N ILE A 91 -9.36 6.63 -17.11
CA ILE A 91 -9.57 7.31 -15.84
C ILE A 91 -8.25 7.41 -15.07
N PHE A 92 -7.51 6.31 -14.95
CA PHE A 92 -6.24 6.27 -14.24
C PHE A 92 -5.20 7.23 -14.87
N ILE A 93 -5.05 7.21 -16.20
CA ILE A 93 -4.10 8.08 -16.93
C ILE A 93 -4.49 9.54 -16.76
N VAL A 94 -5.75 9.88 -16.93
CA VAL A 94 -6.26 11.26 -16.75
C VAL A 94 -5.93 11.78 -15.36
N TYR A 95 -6.11 10.96 -14.32
CA TYR A 95 -5.85 11.37 -12.96
C TYR A 95 -4.36 11.37 -12.56
N THR A 96 -3.54 10.50 -13.16
CA THR A 96 -2.10 10.43 -12.85
C THR A 96 -1.26 11.36 -13.73
N ARG A 97 -1.77 11.72 -14.91
CA ARG A 97 -1.07 12.51 -15.91
C ARG A 97 -1.89 13.74 -16.33
N GLY A 98 -2.42 14.46 -15.35
CA GLY A 98 -3.08 15.73 -15.60
C GLY A 98 -2.21 16.80 -16.30
N ASP A 99 -0.88 16.59 -16.35
CA ASP A 99 0.08 17.35 -17.14
C ASP A 99 -0.02 17.07 -18.65
N VAL A 100 -0.48 15.89 -19.05
CA VAL A 100 -0.65 15.48 -20.45
C VAL A 100 -2.06 15.74 -20.98
N VAL A 101 -3.05 15.58 -20.12
CA VAL A 101 -4.45 15.84 -20.46
C VAL A 101 -4.85 17.16 -19.78
N PRO A 102 -5.07 18.24 -20.54
CA PRO A 102 -5.47 19.53 -19.97
C PRO A 102 -6.87 19.40 -19.34
N LEU A 103 -6.89 19.11 -18.06
CA LEU A 103 -8.11 19.12 -17.25
C LEU A 103 -8.36 20.54 -16.76
N PRO A 104 -9.63 20.97 -16.65
CA PRO A 104 -9.99 22.19 -15.94
C PRO A 104 -9.38 22.17 -14.53
N ASP A 105 -8.93 23.32 -14.00
CA ASP A 105 -8.29 23.44 -12.67
C ASP A 105 -9.08 22.76 -11.54
N LYS A 106 -10.41 22.73 -11.67
CA LYS A 106 -11.31 22.05 -10.72
C LYS A 106 -11.19 20.52 -10.72
N LEU A 107 -10.64 19.95 -11.79
CA LEU A 107 -10.45 18.49 -11.96
C LEU A 107 -8.99 18.08 -11.76
N THR A 108 -8.05 19.04 -11.75
CA THR A 108 -6.61 18.76 -11.59
C THR A 108 -6.28 18.36 -10.16
N ILE A 109 -5.62 17.22 -9.99
CA ILE A 109 -5.24 16.69 -8.69
C ILE A 109 -3.79 17.07 -8.38
N LYS A 110 -3.59 17.96 -7.39
CA LYS A 110 -2.25 18.42 -6.98
C LYS A 110 -1.67 17.66 -5.79
N GLU A 111 -2.46 16.83 -5.10
CA GLU A 111 -2.02 16.09 -3.91
C GLU A 111 -1.42 14.72 -4.28
N SER A 112 -0.26 14.40 -3.71
CA SER A 112 0.55 13.22 -4.08
C SER A 112 -0.08 11.85 -3.78
N LEU A 113 -1.03 11.76 -2.83
CA LEU A 113 -1.66 10.49 -2.44
C LEU A 113 -2.95 10.17 -3.21
N ILE A 114 -3.59 11.15 -3.82
CA ILE A 114 -4.84 10.94 -4.54
C ILE A 114 -4.66 10.11 -5.83
N PRO A 115 -3.60 10.30 -6.64
CA PRO A 115 -3.33 9.39 -7.76
C PRO A 115 -3.21 7.93 -7.34
N LEU A 116 -2.61 7.65 -6.19
CA LEU A 116 -2.52 6.29 -5.64
C LEU A 116 -3.89 5.74 -5.25
N ALA A 117 -4.72 6.55 -4.58
CA ALA A 117 -6.10 6.18 -4.23
C ALA A 117 -6.93 5.83 -5.47
N MET A 118 -6.82 6.64 -6.53
CA MET A 118 -7.48 6.38 -7.81
C MET A 118 -6.97 5.09 -8.46
N GLY A 119 -5.67 4.81 -8.36
CA GLY A 119 -5.09 3.54 -8.82
C GLY A 119 -5.74 2.33 -8.14
N TYR A 120 -5.92 2.35 -6.81
CA TYR A 120 -6.62 1.27 -6.09
C TYR A 120 -8.09 1.17 -6.47
N TYR A 121 -8.78 2.29 -6.66
CA TYR A 121 -10.16 2.30 -7.12
C TYR A 121 -10.31 1.62 -8.48
N VAL A 122 -9.52 2.04 -9.47
CA VAL A 122 -9.55 1.52 -10.84
C VAL A 122 -9.23 0.01 -10.88
N LEU A 123 -8.25 -0.46 -10.10
CA LEU A 123 -7.96 -1.90 -10.03
C LEU A 123 -9.12 -2.70 -9.43
N ARG A 124 -9.84 -2.15 -8.45
CA ARG A 124 -11.02 -2.83 -7.88
C ARG A 124 -12.17 -2.87 -8.88
N ALA A 125 -12.44 -1.77 -9.56
CA ALA A 125 -13.46 -1.68 -10.57
C ALA A 125 -13.23 -2.72 -11.67
N PHE A 126 -12.06 -2.71 -12.27
CA PHE A 126 -11.69 -3.68 -13.28
C PHE A 126 -11.65 -5.12 -12.73
N SER A 127 -11.16 -5.34 -11.50
CA SER A 127 -11.12 -6.67 -10.87
C SER A 127 -12.52 -7.29 -10.76
N TYR A 128 -13.56 -6.51 -10.52
CA TYR A 128 -14.95 -6.99 -10.48
C TYR A 128 -15.37 -7.59 -11.84
N VAL A 129 -15.21 -6.82 -12.94
CA VAL A 129 -15.61 -7.27 -14.28
C VAL A 129 -14.76 -8.46 -14.74
N PHE A 130 -13.46 -8.46 -14.38
CA PHE A 130 -12.56 -9.58 -14.66
C PHE A 130 -12.94 -10.88 -13.91
N ASP A 131 -13.34 -10.79 -12.64
CA ASP A 131 -13.80 -11.94 -11.88
C ASP A 131 -15.12 -12.49 -12.46
N VAL A 132 -16.04 -11.62 -12.91
CA VAL A 132 -17.26 -12.01 -13.63
C VAL A 132 -16.93 -12.74 -14.94
N TYR A 133 -15.96 -12.22 -15.72
CA TYR A 133 -15.48 -12.91 -16.92
C TYR A 133 -14.93 -14.31 -16.61
N LYS A 134 -14.25 -14.48 -15.47
CA LYS A 134 -13.69 -15.77 -15.02
C LYS A 134 -14.72 -16.77 -14.47
N GLY A 135 -15.97 -16.39 -14.32
CA GLY A 135 -17.03 -17.30 -13.92
C GLY A 135 -17.80 -16.87 -12.68
N GLU A 136 -17.38 -15.80 -11.98
CA GLU A 136 -18.15 -15.27 -10.85
C GLU A 136 -19.51 -14.73 -11.32
N GLU A 137 -20.51 -14.74 -10.44
CA GLU A 137 -21.80 -14.16 -10.71
C GLU A 137 -21.74 -12.63 -10.66
N ALA A 138 -22.26 -11.97 -11.70
CA ALA A 138 -22.41 -10.52 -11.68
C ALA A 138 -23.37 -10.08 -10.58
N GLU A 139 -23.04 -8.99 -9.89
CA GLU A 139 -23.87 -8.45 -8.82
C GLU A 139 -25.09 -7.71 -9.43
N LYS A 140 -26.28 -8.19 -9.06
CA LYS A 140 -27.54 -7.60 -9.50
C LYS A 140 -27.98 -6.44 -8.64
N ASN A 141 -27.59 -6.43 -7.35
CA ASN A 141 -27.90 -5.34 -6.44
C ASN A 141 -26.86 -4.22 -6.57
N PRO A 142 -27.20 -3.07 -7.17
CA PRO A 142 -26.26 -1.98 -7.35
C PRO A 142 -25.73 -1.42 -6.02
N LEU A 143 -26.51 -1.46 -4.92
CA LEU A 143 -26.08 -0.96 -3.62
C LEU A 143 -24.96 -1.81 -3.03
N CYS A 144 -24.99 -3.14 -3.18
CA CYS A 144 -23.91 -4.00 -2.74
C CYS A 144 -22.60 -3.68 -3.48
N LEU A 145 -22.66 -3.52 -4.81
CA LEU A 145 -21.48 -3.15 -5.58
C LEU A 145 -21.02 -1.72 -5.27
N LEU A 146 -21.95 -0.78 -5.09
CA LEU A 146 -21.62 0.60 -4.72
C LEU A 146 -20.94 0.64 -3.33
N THR A 147 -21.40 -0.17 -2.36
CA THR A 147 -20.72 -0.30 -1.06
C THR A 147 -19.28 -0.74 -1.23
N TYR A 148 -19.02 -1.75 -2.05
CA TYR A 148 -17.67 -2.21 -2.35
C TYR A 148 -16.81 -1.12 -3.02
N MET A 149 -17.37 -0.36 -3.96
CA MET A 149 -16.66 0.68 -4.68
C MET A 149 -16.43 1.95 -3.84
N ALA A 150 -17.44 2.37 -3.06
CA ALA A 150 -17.42 3.64 -2.35
C ALA A 150 -16.88 3.57 -0.91
N SER A 151 -16.74 2.38 -0.30
CA SER A 151 -16.26 2.27 1.08
C SER A 151 -14.88 2.90 1.29
N PHE A 152 -14.79 3.88 2.19
CA PHE A 152 -13.58 4.67 2.43
C PHE A 152 -12.38 3.80 2.82
N HIS A 153 -12.57 2.73 3.59
CA HIS A 153 -11.49 1.86 4.04
C HIS A 153 -10.78 1.10 2.91
N PHE A 154 -11.36 1.03 1.72
CA PHE A 154 -10.71 0.49 0.53
C PHE A 154 -10.09 1.56 -0.38
N MET A 155 -10.38 2.86 -0.13
CA MET A 155 -10.12 3.91 -1.12
C MET A 155 -8.65 4.22 -1.33
N MET A 156 -7.86 4.42 -0.26
CA MET A 156 -6.53 4.99 -0.43
C MET A 156 -5.44 3.95 -0.67
N CYS A 157 -5.40 2.90 0.12
CA CYS A 157 -4.35 1.88 0.12
C CYS A 157 -4.86 0.56 0.69
N GLY A 158 -6.18 0.36 0.67
CA GLY A 158 -6.74 -0.92 1.07
C GLY A 158 -6.21 -2.02 0.14
N PRO A 159 -6.12 -3.27 0.59
CA PRO A 159 -5.82 -4.34 -0.33
C PRO A 159 -6.80 -4.24 -1.51
N VAL A 160 -6.34 -4.54 -2.72
CA VAL A 160 -7.25 -4.77 -3.84
C VAL A 160 -8.01 -6.05 -3.51
N VAL A 161 -8.96 -5.93 -2.57
CA VAL A 161 -9.81 -7.05 -2.17
C VAL A 161 -10.70 -7.34 -3.37
N ARG A 162 -10.72 -8.58 -3.82
CA ARG A 162 -11.60 -8.97 -4.91
C ARG A 162 -13.05 -8.96 -4.46
N TYR A 163 -13.95 -8.59 -5.36
CA TYR A 163 -15.37 -8.56 -5.06
C TYR A 163 -15.89 -9.89 -4.51
N LYS A 164 -15.45 -11.02 -5.08
CA LYS A 164 -15.80 -12.36 -4.63
C LYS A 164 -15.46 -12.65 -3.17
N ASP A 165 -14.35 -12.10 -2.66
CA ASP A 165 -13.89 -12.35 -1.29
C ASP A 165 -14.71 -11.54 -0.26
N ILE A 166 -15.31 -10.42 -0.71
CA ILE A 166 -16.08 -9.52 0.16
C ILE A 166 -17.60 -9.68 -0.01
N LYS A 167 -18.07 -10.22 -1.13
CA LYS A 167 -19.49 -10.40 -1.46
C LYS A 167 -20.32 -11.04 -0.32
N PRO A 168 -19.85 -12.11 0.36
CA PRO A 168 -20.59 -12.66 1.49
C PRO A 168 -20.74 -11.68 2.67
N GLN A 169 -19.68 -10.89 2.94
CA GLN A 169 -19.62 -9.95 4.03
C GLN A 169 -20.44 -8.66 3.77
N LEU A 170 -20.71 -8.34 2.51
CA LEU A 170 -21.63 -7.25 2.13
C LEU A 170 -23.10 -7.62 2.42
N ARG A 171 -23.42 -8.92 2.42
CA ARG A 171 -24.76 -9.44 2.65
C ARG A 171 -25.00 -9.78 4.13
N GLU A 172 -23.97 -10.27 4.81
CA GLU A 172 -24.04 -10.61 6.22
C GLU A 172 -22.72 -10.33 6.91
N ARG A 173 -22.74 -9.43 7.91
CA ARG A 173 -21.60 -9.17 8.77
C ARG A 173 -22.02 -8.67 10.14
N ARG A 174 -21.23 -9.00 11.15
CA ARG A 174 -21.41 -8.55 12.53
C ARG A 174 -20.20 -7.78 12.99
N ILE A 175 -20.43 -6.73 13.77
CA ILE A 175 -19.38 -5.94 14.41
C ILE A 175 -19.30 -6.39 15.86
N THR A 176 -18.13 -6.89 16.28
CA THR A 176 -17.91 -7.32 17.66
C THR A 176 -16.98 -6.36 18.39
N GLY A 177 -17.09 -6.30 19.73
CA GLY A 177 -16.18 -5.48 20.55
C GLY A 177 -14.70 -5.85 20.36
N ARG A 178 -14.41 -7.13 20.08
CA ARG A 178 -13.06 -7.58 19.72
C ARG A 178 -12.59 -6.97 18.41
N MET A 179 -13.41 -6.99 17.37
CA MET A 179 -13.08 -6.40 16.07
C MET A 179 -12.84 -4.90 16.18
N LEU A 180 -13.60 -4.19 17.02
CA LEU A 180 -13.39 -2.76 17.29
C LEU A 180 -12.04 -2.50 17.95
N SER A 181 -11.70 -3.24 19.01
CA SER A 181 -10.45 -3.08 19.75
C SER A 181 -9.22 -3.44 18.88
N GLU A 182 -9.28 -4.56 18.14
CA GLU A 182 -8.25 -4.96 17.20
C GLU A 182 -8.13 -3.94 16.05
N GLY A 183 -9.27 -3.52 15.49
CA GLY A 183 -9.32 -2.53 14.42
C GLY A 183 -8.73 -1.18 14.82
N ALA A 184 -9.12 -0.64 15.98
CA ALA A 184 -8.54 0.59 16.51
C ALA A 184 -7.02 0.47 16.72
N SER A 185 -6.56 -0.70 17.19
CA SER A 185 -5.12 -0.97 17.33
C SER A 185 -4.38 -0.92 16.00
N HIS A 186 -4.94 -1.52 14.93
CA HIS A 186 -4.39 -1.46 13.58
C HIS A 186 -4.38 -0.04 13.04
N VAL A 187 -5.42 0.76 13.27
CA VAL A 187 -5.47 2.18 12.85
C VAL A 187 -4.34 2.97 13.51
N VAL A 188 -4.15 2.84 14.83
CA VAL A 188 -3.11 3.58 15.57
C VAL A 188 -1.70 3.16 15.12
N ILE A 189 -1.45 1.86 14.98
CA ILE A 189 -0.14 1.37 14.53
C ILE A 189 0.13 1.80 13.08
N GLY A 190 -0.86 1.71 12.21
CA GLY A 190 -0.75 2.13 10.82
C GLY A 190 -0.48 3.63 10.70
N LEU A 191 -1.18 4.45 11.49
CA LEU A 191 -0.99 5.89 11.55
C LEU A 191 0.43 6.24 12.01
N ALA A 192 0.94 5.58 13.04
CA ALA A 192 2.31 5.79 13.53
C ALA A 192 3.37 5.43 12.48
N LYS A 193 3.18 4.34 11.74
CA LYS A 193 4.05 3.98 10.60
C LYS A 193 4.07 5.09 9.55
N ALA A 194 2.90 5.59 9.14
CA ALA A 194 2.77 6.56 8.05
C ALA A 194 3.19 7.99 8.47
N VAL A 195 2.89 8.40 9.71
CA VAL A 195 3.10 9.78 10.16
C VAL A 195 4.44 9.98 10.86
N ILE A 196 4.82 9.07 11.74
CA ILE A 196 6.05 9.22 12.55
C ILE A 196 7.24 8.58 11.84
N LEU A 197 7.14 7.27 11.55
CA LEU A 197 8.28 6.50 11.08
C LEU A 197 8.66 6.84 9.63
N ALA A 198 7.68 6.93 8.73
CA ALA A 198 7.93 7.33 7.36
C ALA A 198 8.49 8.76 7.27
N HIS A 199 8.00 9.68 8.12
CA HIS A 199 8.53 11.03 8.16
C HIS A 199 9.98 11.09 8.66
N ALA A 200 10.31 10.39 9.73
CA ALA A 200 11.69 10.32 10.22
C ALA A 200 12.64 9.81 9.13
N LEU A 201 12.24 8.78 8.37
CA LEU A 201 13.01 8.27 7.23
C LEU A 201 13.09 9.28 6.09
N ARG A 202 12.01 10.03 5.82
CA ARG A 202 12.05 11.14 4.85
C ARG A 202 13.14 12.17 5.19
N LEU A 203 13.32 12.53 6.45
CA LEU A 203 14.38 13.43 6.87
C LEU A 203 15.79 12.88 6.55
N VAL A 204 16.00 11.59 6.76
CA VAL A 204 17.26 10.90 6.39
C VAL A 204 17.46 10.92 4.88
N LYS A 205 16.40 10.62 4.11
CA LYS A 205 16.45 10.68 2.64
C LYS A 205 16.85 12.07 2.15
N LEU A 206 16.19 13.12 2.65
CA LEU A 206 16.48 14.51 2.29
C LEU A 206 17.93 14.88 2.63
N ALA A 207 18.38 14.55 3.84
CA ALA A 207 19.74 14.85 4.28
C ALA A 207 20.83 14.03 3.57
N GLY A 208 20.47 12.87 2.99
CA GLY A 208 21.41 11.98 2.29
C GLY A 208 21.45 12.13 0.79
N LEU A 209 20.30 12.36 0.14
CA LEU A 209 20.17 12.34 -1.32
C LEU A 209 19.86 13.73 -1.91
N GLU A 210 19.08 14.54 -1.22
CA GLU A 210 18.60 15.84 -1.70
C GLU A 210 19.47 17.01 -1.17
N THR A 211 20.77 16.78 -0.99
CA THR A 211 21.76 17.75 -0.53
C THR A 211 22.76 18.09 -1.63
N ASN A 212 23.41 19.24 -1.53
CA ASN A 212 24.49 19.62 -2.43
C ASN A 212 25.77 18.81 -2.22
N GLU A 213 25.98 18.32 -0.99
CA GLU A 213 27.14 17.51 -0.60
C GLU A 213 26.67 16.08 -0.24
N VAL A 214 26.58 15.21 -1.26
CA VAL A 214 26.26 13.79 -1.04
C VAL A 214 27.52 13.11 -0.53
N THR A 215 27.45 12.55 0.69
CA THR A 215 28.55 11.80 1.30
C THR A 215 28.32 10.30 1.17
N LEU A 216 29.40 9.49 1.28
CA LEU A 216 29.33 8.02 1.16
C LEU A 216 28.22 7.41 2.01
N PHE A 217 28.27 7.59 3.34
CA PHE A 217 27.24 7.05 4.22
C PHE A 217 25.90 7.78 4.04
N GLY A 218 25.90 9.07 3.66
CA GLY A 218 24.69 9.81 3.32
C GLY A 218 23.95 9.18 2.14
N CYS A 219 24.66 8.80 1.08
CA CYS A 219 24.08 8.13 -0.09
C CYS A 219 23.45 6.78 0.27
N TRP A 220 24.17 5.91 0.96
CA TRP A 220 23.67 4.59 1.35
C TRP A 220 22.51 4.65 2.33
N LEU A 221 22.60 5.49 3.37
CA LEU A 221 21.51 5.69 4.32
C LEU A 221 20.30 6.36 3.69
N GLY A 222 20.53 7.32 2.78
CA GLY A 222 19.46 7.98 2.04
C GLY A 222 18.69 7.00 1.13
N MET A 223 19.38 6.07 0.44
CA MET A 223 18.72 5.03 -0.36
C MET A 223 17.92 4.06 0.51
N ALA A 224 18.48 3.64 1.65
CA ALA A 224 17.76 2.82 2.61
C ALA A 224 16.51 3.54 3.15
N ALA A 225 16.66 4.83 3.48
CA ALA A 225 15.58 5.66 3.98
C ALA A 225 14.49 5.90 2.93
N PHE A 226 14.84 6.05 1.66
CA PHE A 226 13.87 6.12 0.55
C PHE A 226 12.99 4.87 0.48
N PHE A 227 13.61 3.69 0.50
CA PHE A 227 12.87 2.44 0.52
C PHE A 227 12.00 2.30 1.77
N GLY A 228 12.56 2.62 2.94
CA GLY A 228 11.84 2.56 4.22
C GLY A 228 10.67 3.56 4.29
N GLU A 229 10.84 4.80 3.80
CA GLU A 229 9.76 5.81 3.69
C GLU A 229 8.59 5.25 2.87
N ALA A 230 8.87 4.73 1.67
CA ALA A 230 7.85 4.15 0.81
C ALA A 230 7.17 2.93 1.45
N TYR A 231 7.95 2.04 2.07
CA TYR A 231 7.43 0.86 2.76
C TYR A 231 6.53 1.23 3.94
N PHE A 232 6.97 2.10 4.84
CA PHE A 232 6.19 2.43 6.04
C PHE A 232 4.99 3.33 5.72
N THR A 233 5.07 4.18 4.71
CA THR A 233 3.91 4.93 4.21
C THR A 233 2.82 3.98 3.72
N LEU A 234 3.13 3.11 2.76
CA LEU A 234 2.15 2.21 2.17
C LEU A 234 1.67 1.14 3.16
N SER A 235 2.58 0.49 3.89
CA SER A 235 2.19 -0.53 4.88
C SER A 235 1.39 0.08 6.03
N GLY A 236 1.68 1.32 6.42
CA GLY A 236 0.91 2.06 7.43
C GLY A 236 -0.52 2.34 6.97
N LEU A 237 -0.69 2.88 5.76
CA LEU A 237 -2.01 3.13 5.19
C LEU A 237 -2.82 1.83 4.97
N CYS A 238 -2.16 0.73 4.55
CA CYS A 238 -2.82 -0.57 4.44
C CYS A 238 -3.22 -1.15 5.81
N GLU A 239 -2.40 -0.94 6.84
CA GLU A 239 -2.71 -1.31 8.22
C GLU A 239 -3.93 -0.55 8.75
N MET A 240 -3.99 0.78 8.49
CA MET A 240 -5.18 1.60 8.81
C MET A 240 -6.42 1.09 8.09
N SER A 241 -6.30 0.78 6.80
CA SER A 241 -7.39 0.21 6.00
C SER A 241 -7.91 -1.10 6.61
N LEU A 242 -7.01 -2.03 6.96
CA LEU A 242 -7.37 -3.28 7.65
C LEU A 242 -8.11 -3.01 8.96
N GLY A 243 -7.60 -2.07 9.77
CA GLY A 243 -8.21 -1.68 11.04
C GLY A 243 -9.61 -1.09 10.85
N MET A 244 -9.77 -0.17 9.91
CA MET A 244 -11.07 0.43 9.58
C MET A 244 -12.06 -0.60 9.05
N GLY A 245 -11.59 -1.56 8.23
CA GLY A 245 -12.40 -2.67 7.76
C GLY A 245 -12.91 -3.52 8.93
N LEU A 246 -12.04 -3.92 9.86
CA LEU A 246 -12.42 -4.65 11.07
C LEU A 246 -13.45 -3.89 11.90
N MET A 247 -13.27 -2.58 12.11
CA MET A 247 -14.23 -1.74 12.85
C MET A 247 -15.62 -1.68 12.18
N ASN A 248 -15.69 -1.93 10.87
CA ASN A 248 -16.93 -2.00 10.09
C ASN A 248 -17.40 -3.45 9.82
N GLY A 249 -16.82 -4.44 10.51
CA GLY A 249 -17.22 -5.84 10.43
C GLY A 249 -16.66 -6.63 9.25
N PHE A 250 -15.68 -6.08 8.53
CA PHE A 250 -15.00 -6.76 7.41
C PHE A 250 -13.70 -7.41 7.85
N THR A 251 -13.44 -8.58 7.27
CA THR A 251 -12.17 -9.30 7.43
C THR A 251 -11.56 -9.57 6.05
N TYR A 252 -10.30 -9.21 5.88
CA TYR A 252 -9.55 -9.48 4.66
C TYR A 252 -8.05 -9.64 4.94
N LYS A 253 -7.31 -10.17 3.97
CA LYS A 253 -5.89 -10.50 4.14
C LYS A 253 -5.04 -9.23 4.25
N LYS A 254 -3.94 -9.34 4.99
CA LYS A 254 -2.92 -8.30 5.02
C LYS A 254 -2.32 -8.08 3.64
N ASN A 255 -1.93 -6.86 3.36
CA ASN A 255 -1.37 -6.47 2.06
C ASN A 255 0.18 -6.47 2.04
N PHE A 256 0.79 -6.62 3.20
CA PHE A 256 2.23 -6.74 3.36
C PHE A 256 2.51 -7.99 4.17
N ASP A 257 3.21 -8.92 3.53
CA ASP A 257 3.71 -10.13 4.19
C ASP A 257 5.09 -9.88 4.79
N ASP A 258 5.48 -10.73 5.73
CA ASP A 258 6.86 -10.75 6.21
C ASP A 258 7.80 -11.14 5.06
N ILE A 259 9.00 -10.56 5.07
CA ILE A 259 10.04 -10.88 4.10
C ILE A 259 10.22 -12.40 4.06
N ASP A 260 10.09 -12.98 2.87
CA ASP A 260 10.25 -14.42 2.67
C ASP A 260 11.54 -14.92 3.37
N SER A 261 11.38 -15.90 4.24
CA SER A 261 12.50 -16.52 4.98
C SER A 261 13.62 -17.07 4.06
N ARG A 262 13.35 -17.20 2.76
CA ARG A 262 14.34 -17.59 1.75
C ARG A 262 15.35 -16.49 1.43
N GLY A 263 15.05 -15.23 1.79
CA GLY A 263 15.93 -14.09 1.55
C GLY A 263 16.20 -13.83 0.06
N LEU A 264 15.20 -14.06 -0.80
CA LEU A 264 15.26 -13.77 -2.23
C LEU A 264 14.57 -12.44 -2.54
N PHE A 265 15.07 -11.72 -3.54
CA PHE A 265 14.46 -10.46 -3.99
C PHE A 265 13.05 -10.67 -4.55
N THR A 266 12.83 -11.80 -5.24
CA THR A 266 11.49 -12.23 -5.68
C THR A 266 10.51 -12.36 -4.50
N GLY A 267 10.96 -12.87 -3.34
CA GLY A 267 10.13 -12.96 -2.12
C GLY A 267 9.74 -11.59 -1.59
N LEU A 268 10.70 -10.66 -1.50
CA LEU A 268 10.44 -9.28 -1.10
C LEU A 268 9.39 -8.62 -2.00
N VAL A 269 9.56 -8.70 -3.32
CA VAL A 269 8.64 -8.09 -4.29
C VAL A 269 7.25 -8.70 -4.21
N LYS A 270 7.14 -10.01 -4.02
CA LYS A 270 5.85 -10.70 -3.84
C LYS A 270 5.16 -10.33 -2.54
N GLY A 271 5.90 -10.17 -1.45
CA GLY A 271 5.36 -9.78 -0.13
C GLY A 271 5.03 -8.29 0.00
N TYR A 272 5.49 -7.47 -0.95
CA TYR A 272 5.24 -6.04 -0.99
C TYR A 272 3.94 -5.74 -1.76
N ASN A 273 2.93 -5.23 -1.07
CA ASN A 273 1.62 -4.92 -1.66
C ASN A 273 1.00 -6.12 -2.40
N THR A 274 0.81 -7.21 -1.65
CA THR A 274 0.42 -8.54 -2.17
C THR A 274 -0.83 -8.51 -3.03
N SER A 275 -1.77 -7.60 -2.76
CA SER A 275 -3.00 -7.48 -3.52
C SER A 275 -2.78 -6.95 -4.94
N VAL A 276 -1.93 -5.93 -5.10
CA VAL A 276 -1.58 -5.36 -6.41
C VAL A 276 -0.68 -6.33 -7.19
N THR A 277 0.39 -6.80 -6.55
CA THR A 277 1.30 -7.77 -7.19
C THR A 277 0.58 -9.06 -7.56
N GLY A 278 -0.34 -9.54 -6.71
CA GLY A 278 -1.19 -10.70 -6.98
C GLY A 278 -2.15 -10.46 -8.15
N PHE A 279 -2.80 -9.31 -8.20
CA PHE A 279 -3.71 -8.96 -9.29
C PHE A 279 -3.00 -9.00 -10.67
N PHE A 280 -1.88 -8.29 -10.79
CA PHE A 280 -1.09 -8.30 -12.04
C PHE A 280 -0.48 -9.66 -12.33
N SER A 281 -0.08 -10.41 -11.30
CA SER A 281 0.43 -11.78 -11.45
C SER A 281 -0.65 -12.71 -12.01
N ASP A 282 -1.87 -12.66 -11.51
CA ASP A 282 -2.99 -13.51 -11.99
C ASP A 282 -3.38 -13.17 -13.43
N MET A 283 -3.23 -11.94 -13.84
CA MET A 283 -3.61 -11.45 -15.16
C MET A 283 -2.51 -11.68 -16.20
N ILE A 284 -1.25 -11.39 -15.87
CA ILE A 284 -0.14 -11.37 -16.82
C ILE A 284 0.74 -12.63 -16.71
N TYR A 285 1.09 -13.02 -15.47
CA TYR A 285 2.06 -14.10 -15.24
C TYR A 285 1.42 -15.49 -15.20
N ALA A 286 0.29 -15.65 -14.52
CA ALA A 286 -0.31 -16.96 -14.28
C ALA A 286 -0.62 -17.77 -15.56
N PRO A 287 -1.06 -17.17 -16.69
CA PRO A 287 -1.29 -17.91 -17.94
C PRO A 287 -0.03 -18.57 -18.53
N PHE A 288 1.15 -18.07 -18.17
CA PHE A 288 2.44 -18.51 -18.73
C PHE A 288 3.39 -19.12 -17.70
N LYS A 289 2.94 -19.30 -16.44
CA LYS A 289 3.79 -19.72 -15.31
C LYS A 289 4.58 -21.01 -15.55
N ASP A 290 3.98 -21.95 -16.28
CA ASP A 290 4.55 -23.30 -16.54
C ASP A 290 5.51 -23.32 -17.74
N LYS A 291 5.55 -22.26 -18.54
CA LYS A 291 6.46 -22.11 -19.69
C LYS A 291 7.71 -21.34 -19.28
N LYS A 292 8.90 -21.98 -19.34
CA LYS A 292 10.15 -21.40 -18.80
C LYS A 292 10.45 -19.99 -19.35
N ALA A 293 10.53 -19.85 -20.67
CA ALA A 293 10.89 -18.57 -21.33
C ALA A 293 9.71 -17.55 -21.27
N LEU A 294 8.49 -17.98 -21.66
CA LEU A 294 7.31 -17.10 -21.63
C LEU A 294 6.93 -16.68 -20.21
N GLY A 295 7.07 -17.59 -19.23
CA GLY A 295 6.86 -17.24 -17.84
C GLY A 295 7.89 -16.26 -17.29
N ALA A 296 9.14 -16.30 -17.74
CA ALA A 296 10.14 -15.30 -17.40
C ALA A 296 9.81 -13.94 -18.03
N ALA A 297 9.44 -13.91 -19.31
CA ALA A 297 9.01 -12.69 -20.00
C ALA A 297 7.75 -12.09 -19.35
N ALA A 298 6.75 -12.92 -19.02
CA ALA A 298 5.54 -12.50 -18.35
C ALA A 298 5.82 -11.94 -16.94
N ALA A 299 6.76 -12.52 -16.18
CA ALA A 299 7.19 -11.98 -14.89
C ALA A 299 7.86 -10.60 -15.04
N PHE A 300 8.68 -10.42 -16.07
CA PHE A 300 9.28 -9.12 -16.40
C PHE A 300 8.20 -8.06 -16.69
N VAL A 301 7.29 -8.37 -17.62
CA VAL A 301 6.18 -7.47 -17.99
C VAL A 301 5.30 -7.15 -16.78
N CYS A 302 5.02 -8.14 -15.92
CA CYS A 302 4.27 -7.93 -14.68
C CYS A 302 4.94 -6.88 -13.77
N CYS A 303 6.27 -6.94 -13.59
CA CYS A 303 7.00 -5.97 -12.78
C CYS A 303 6.94 -4.54 -13.36
N VAL A 304 7.07 -4.43 -14.68
CA VAL A 304 6.94 -3.14 -15.38
C VAL A 304 5.53 -2.58 -15.24
N ALA A 305 4.49 -3.44 -15.38
CA ALA A 305 3.10 -3.02 -15.22
C ALA A 305 2.77 -2.56 -13.79
N VAL A 306 3.26 -3.27 -12.77
CA VAL A 306 3.14 -2.86 -11.36
C VAL A 306 3.82 -1.51 -11.11
N ALA A 307 5.03 -1.32 -11.63
CA ALA A 307 5.74 -0.06 -11.47
C ALA A 307 5.05 1.12 -12.19
N ALA A 308 4.54 0.89 -13.41
CA ALA A 308 3.75 1.85 -14.17
C ALA A 308 2.44 2.23 -13.44
N TRP A 309 1.84 1.26 -12.75
CA TRP A 309 0.65 1.52 -11.94
C TRP A 309 0.95 2.42 -10.72
N TYR A 310 2.11 2.26 -10.07
CA TYR A 310 2.52 3.16 -8.98
C TYR A 310 2.78 4.59 -9.47
N SER A 311 3.41 4.73 -10.62
CA SER A 311 3.68 6.03 -11.23
C SER A 311 3.96 5.85 -12.73
N PHE A 312 3.17 6.50 -13.56
CA PHE A 312 3.37 6.49 -15.01
C PHE A 312 4.49 7.46 -15.40
N SER A 313 5.71 7.21 -14.91
CA SER A 313 6.88 8.08 -15.05
C SER A 313 8.14 7.30 -15.52
N LYS A 314 9.09 8.01 -16.16
CA LYS A 314 10.37 7.39 -16.60
C LYS A 314 11.09 6.65 -15.47
N PRO A 315 11.27 7.22 -14.26
CA PRO A 315 11.90 6.49 -13.15
C PRO A 315 11.18 5.18 -12.79
N ALA A 316 9.85 5.18 -12.77
CA ALA A 316 9.07 4.00 -12.44
C ALA A 316 9.28 2.87 -13.47
N PHE A 317 9.26 3.19 -14.76
CA PHE A 317 9.54 2.20 -15.81
C PHE A 317 10.94 1.61 -15.71
N ILE A 318 11.97 2.44 -15.41
CA ILE A 318 13.36 1.97 -15.24
C ILE A 318 13.46 1.06 -14.02
N VAL A 319 12.88 1.44 -12.88
CA VAL A 319 12.85 0.61 -11.66
C VAL A 319 12.08 -0.68 -11.92
N GLY A 320 10.91 -0.62 -12.56
CA GLY A 320 10.12 -1.81 -12.91
C GLY A 320 10.87 -2.79 -13.83
N ALA A 321 11.58 -2.28 -14.83
CA ALA A 321 12.42 -3.08 -15.70
C ALA A 321 13.59 -3.73 -14.95
N ALA A 322 14.25 -2.99 -14.05
CA ALA A 322 15.33 -3.52 -13.23
C ALA A 322 14.85 -4.60 -12.26
N VAL A 323 13.72 -4.37 -11.57
CA VAL A 323 13.05 -5.37 -10.72
C VAL A 323 12.73 -6.64 -11.53
N GLY A 324 12.13 -6.47 -12.71
CA GLY A 324 11.81 -7.57 -13.61
C GLY A 324 13.05 -8.34 -14.05
N ALA A 325 14.13 -7.66 -14.43
CA ALA A 325 15.40 -8.28 -14.81
C ALA A 325 16.00 -9.10 -13.66
N VAL A 326 16.02 -8.56 -12.44
CA VAL A 326 16.51 -9.29 -11.26
C VAL A 326 15.67 -10.54 -11.00
N ILE A 327 14.33 -10.46 -11.07
CA ILE A 327 13.45 -11.61 -10.87
C ILE A 327 13.67 -12.68 -11.93
N VAL A 328 13.87 -12.27 -13.19
CA VAL A 328 14.20 -13.21 -14.29
C VAL A 328 15.55 -13.88 -14.04
N LEU A 329 16.57 -13.13 -13.63
CA LEU A 329 17.89 -13.68 -13.29
C LEU A 329 17.84 -14.62 -12.08
N GLU A 330 17.13 -14.25 -11.02
CA GLU A 330 16.92 -15.18 -9.89
C GLU A 330 16.24 -16.47 -10.33
N ARG A 331 15.22 -16.35 -11.19
CA ARG A 331 14.46 -17.52 -11.64
C ARG A 331 15.27 -18.44 -12.55
N LEU A 332 16.07 -17.90 -13.48
CA LEU A 332 16.72 -18.67 -14.54
C LEU A 332 18.17 -19.01 -14.27
N VAL A 333 18.88 -18.21 -13.47
CA VAL A 333 20.35 -18.28 -13.39
C VAL A 333 20.85 -18.65 -11.99
N TYR A 334 20.54 -17.89 -10.95
CA TYR A 334 21.25 -18.00 -9.69
C TYR A 334 20.37 -18.22 -8.45
N GLY A 335 19.05 -18.20 -8.55
CA GLY A 335 18.17 -18.30 -7.39
C GLY A 335 18.36 -19.57 -6.58
N ASP A 336 18.57 -20.72 -7.23
CA ASP A 336 18.80 -21.99 -6.52
C ASP A 336 20.19 -22.03 -5.83
N LYS A 337 21.17 -21.30 -6.36
CA LYS A 337 22.49 -21.14 -5.72
C LYS A 337 22.36 -20.25 -4.48
N LEU A 338 21.61 -19.15 -4.58
CA LEU A 338 21.35 -18.25 -3.44
C LEU A 338 20.64 -18.95 -2.28
N LYS A 339 19.68 -19.83 -2.55
CA LYS A 339 18.96 -20.59 -1.49
C LYS A 339 19.91 -21.47 -0.64
N LYS A 340 21.04 -21.87 -1.20
CA LYS A 340 22.07 -22.69 -0.50
C LYS A 340 22.99 -21.86 0.38
N LEU A 341 23.03 -20.53 0.24
CA LEU A 341 23.89 -19.65 1.04
C LEU A 341 23.32 -19.45 2.46
N PRO A 342 24.19 -19.12 3.43
CA PRO A 342 23.76 -18.74 4.79
C PRO A 342 22.74 -17.59 4.78
N ALA A 343 21.81 -17.60 5.72
CA ALA A 343 20.77 -16.60 5.82
C ALA A 343 21.31 -15.16 5.86
N ALA A 344 22.39 -14.92 6.60
CA ALA A 344 23.02 -13.60 6.69
C ALA A 344 23.45 -13.06 5.30
N VAL A 345 24.07 -13.90 4.46
CA VAL A 345 24.50 -13.50 3.11
C VAL A 345 23.30 -13.16 2.24
N ARG A 346 22.22 -13.93 2.33
CA ARG A 346 20.99 -13.67 1.60
C ARG A 346 20.32 -12.36 2.02
N TYR A 347 20.32 -12.04 3.31
CA TYR A 347 19.77 -10.76 3.80
C TYR A 347 20.66 -9.57 3.40
N ILE A 348 21.98 -9.72 3.38
CA ILE A 348 22.90 -8.68 2.86
C ILE A 348 22.60 -8.45 1.37
N TYR A 349 22.54 -9.52 0.57
CA TYR A 349 22.16 -9.45 -0.85
C TYR A 349 20.83 -8.71 -1.04
N LEU A 350 19.79 -9.13 -0.29
CA LEU A 350 18.46 -8.53 -0.37
C LEU A 350 18.48 -7.03 -0.05
N THR A 351 19.16 -6.65 1.03
CA THR A 351 19.25 -5.26 1.49
C THR A 351 19.98 -4.39 0.48
N VAL A 352 21.19 -4.80 0.07
CA VAL A 352 21.99 -4.02 -0.87
C VAL A 352 21.29 -3.89 -2.23
N LEU A 353 20.73 -4.99 -2.73
CA LEU A 353 20.01 -4.97 -4.01
C LEU A 353 18.76 -4.10 -3.95
N SER A 354 18.00 -4.15 -2.86
CA SER A 354 16.83 -3.29 -2.67
C SER A 354 17.21 -1.81 -2.62
N MET A 355 18.28 -1.46 -1.91
CA MET A 355 18.79 -0.09 -1.88
C MET A 355 19.19 0.38 -3.28
N LEU A 356 19.92 -0.42 -4.04
CA LEU A 356 20.38 -0.07 -5.38
C LEU A 356 19.24 0.03 -6.39
N VAL A 357 18.32 -0.94 -6.40
CA VAL A 357 17.22 -0.99 -7.38
C VAL A 357 16.15 0.06 -7.08
N PHE A 358 15.66 0.15 -5.85
CA PHE A 358 14.60 1.11 -5.53
C PHE A 358 15.15 2.52 -5.27
N GLY A 359 16.12 2.66 -4.37
CA GLY A 359 16.65 3.96 -3.98
C GLY A 359 17.64 4.51 -5.03
N GLY A 360 18.62 3.69 -5.44
CA GLY A 360 19.71 4.12 -6.29
C GLY A 360 19.29 4.46 -7.72
N LEU A 361 18.51 3.59 -8.37
CA LEU A 361 18.03 3.87 -9.73
C LEU A 361 17.05 5.06 -9.75
N TYR A 362 16.18 5.17 -8.73
CA TYR A 362 15.31 6.34 -8.63
C TYR A 362 16.14 7.61 -8.47
N PHE A 363 17.09 7.62 -7.53
CA PHE A 363 17.97 8.77 -7.31
C PHE A 363 18.78 9.12 -8.57
N GLY A 364 19.39 8.13 -9.24
CA GLY A 364 20.13 8.32 -10.47
C GLY A 364 19.28 8.90 -11.62
N THR A 365 18.02 8.49 -11.73
CA THR A 365 17.11 9.02 -12.77
C THR A 365 16.58 10.42 -12.48
N VAL A 366 16.41 10.79 -11.20
CA VAL A 366 15.87 12.09 -10.80
C VAL A 366 16.97 13.13 -10.68
N TYR A 367 18.10 12.79 -10.05
CA TYR A 367 19.19 13.73 -9.72
C TYR A 367 20.47 13.56 -10.56
N GLY A 368 20.50 12.55 -11.42
CA GLY A 368 21.61 12.25 -12.34
C GLY A 368 22.50 11.10 -11.87
N PHE A 369 22.79 10.18 -12.79
CA PHE A 369 23.62 8.99 -12.54
C PHE A 369 25.06 9.29 -12.10
N ARG A 370 25.64 10.39 -12.56
CA ARG A 370 26.99 10.80 -12.16
C ARG A 370 27.05 11.15 -10.67
N LYS A 371 26.09 11.96 -10.18
CA LYS A 371 26.00 12.33 -8.76
C LYS A 371 25.78 11.10 -7.89
N TRP A 372 24.93 10.20 -8.33
CA TRP A 372 24.66 8.92 -7.64
C TRP A 372 25.91 8.03 -7.59
N ALA A 373 26.59 7.81 -8.72
CA ALA A 373 27.78 6.97 -8.79
C ALA A 373 28.92 7.49 -7.91
N PHE A 374 29.14 8.82 -7.88
CA PHE A 374 30.14 9.43 -7.01
C PHE A 374 29.79 9.29 -5.53
N GLY A 375 28.50 9.47 -5.18
CA GLY A 375 28.02 9.26 -3.81
C GLY A 375 28.17 7.81 -3.33
N LEU A 376 28.01 6.80 -4.21
CA LEU A 376 28.17 5.38 -3.86
C LEU A 376 29.59 5.02 -3.41
N VAL A 377 30.61 5.68 -3.95
CA VAL A 377 32.05 5.40 -3.66
C VAL A 377 32.70 6.53 -2.88
N GLY A 378 31.99 7.62 -2.58
CA GLY A 378 32.49 8.74 -1.79
C GLY A 378 33.55 9.57 -2.50
N VAL A 379 33.48 9.69 -3.82
CA VAL A 379 34.45 10.47 -4.60
C VAL A 379 34.27 11.97 -4.34
N GLY A 380 35.32 12.60 -3.83
CA GLY A 380 35.33 14.03 -3.50
C GLY A 380 34.83 14.38 -2.11
N ASP A 381 34.50 13.38 -1.29
CA ASP A 381 33.99 13.57 0.05
C ASP A 381 35.08 14.08 1.03
N LYS A 382 34.80 15.20 1.69
CA LYS A 382 35.62 15.67 2.83
C LYS A 382 35.33 14.91 4.12
N TYR A 383 34.13 14.35 4.24
CA TYR A 383 33.65 13.65 5.42
C TYR A 383 32.83 12.42 5.01
N LEU A 384 32.94 11.33 5.76
CA LEU A 384 32.14 10.11 5.54
C LEU A 384 30.63 10.34 5.81
N LEU A 385 30.31 11.26 6.70
CA LEU A 385 28.95 11.60 7.10
C LEU A 385 28.83 13.10 7.37
N SER A 386 27.86 13.77 6.74
CA SER A 386 27.63 15.22 6.92
C SER A 386 27.14 15.55 8.33
N LYS A 387 27.42 16.79 8.79
CA LYS A 387 26.93 17.29 10.10
C LYS A 387 25.39 17.28 10.17
N GLN A 388 24.72 17.60 9.06
CA GLN A 388 23.27 17.58 8.96
C GLN A 388 22.73 16.16 9.17
N MET A 389 23.30 15.16 8.48
CA MET A 389 22.90 13.75 8.64
C MET A 389 23.09 13.25 10.08
N LYS A 390 24.23 13.57 10.72
CA LYS A 390 24.45 13.23 12.15
C LYS A 390 23.36 13.79 13.03
N ARG A 391 22.97 15.07 12.83
CA ARG A 391 21.91 15.72 13.61
C ARG A 391 20.56 15.01 13.40
N VAL A 392 20.19 14.72 12.14
CA VAL A 392 18.93 14.04 11.82
C VAL A 392 18.87 12.66 12.44
N ILE A 393 19.97 11.88 12.39
CA ILE A 393 20.01 10.54 13.01
C ILE A 393 19.86 10.64 14.54
N LEU A 394 20.61 11.49 15.19
CA LEU A 394 20.61 11.58 16.65
C LEU A 394 19.27 12.10 17.19
N SER A 395 18.65 13.09 16.53
CA SER A 395 17.36 13.65 16.96
C SER A 395 16.18 12.66 16.82
N ASN A 396 16.31 11.63 15.98
CA ASN A 396 15.25 10.64 15.71
C ASN A 396 15.67 9.20 16.05
N LEU A 397 16.76 9.02 16.80
CA LEU A 397 17.36 7.69 17.06
C LEU A 397 16.36 6.67 17.62
N PHE A 398 15.53 7.09 18.56
CA PHE A 398 14.51 6.24 19.16
C PHE A 398 13.48 5.74 18.13
N VAL A 399 13.06 6.62 17.21
CA VAL A 399 12.11 6.29 16.14
C VAL A 399 12.72 5.27 15.18
N TYR A 400 14.01 5.42 14.84
CA TYR A 400 14.69 4.45 13.95
C TYR A 400 14.87 3.08 14.62
N ILE A 401 15.20 3.03 15.91
CA ILE A 401 15.28 1.76 16.66
C ILE A 401 13.91 1.09 16.70
N ALA A 402 12.85 1.82 17.02
CA ALA A 402 11.48 1.29 17.02
C ALA A 402 11.07 0.78 15.61
N GLY A 403 11.45 1.52 14.56
CA GLY A 403 11.26 1.12 13.17
C GLY A 403 11.97 -0.17 12.82
N LEU A 404 13.24 -0.31 13.16
CA LEU A 404 14.02 -1.53 12.94
C LEU A 404 13.39 -2.73 13.65
N ILE A 405 13.00 -2.57 14.93
CA ILE A 405 12.32 -3.63 15.68
C ILE A 405 11.02 -4.04 14.99
N SER A 406 10.22 -3.07 14.52
CA SER A 406 8.96 -3.36 13.84
C SER A 406 9.13 -3.99 12.46
N PHE A 407 10.28 -3.76 11.80
CA PHE A 407 10.58 -4.30 10.48
C PHE A 407 11.16 -5.71 10.51
N ILE A 408 11.96 -6.04 11.53
CA ILE A 408 12.66 -7.34 11.64
C ILE A 408 11.76 -8.37 12.33
N PRO A 409 11.31 -9.45 11.63
CA PRO A 409 10.40 -10.45 12.21
C PRO A 409 10.96 -11.14 13.45
N ALA A 410 12.27 -11.42 13.48
CA ALA A 410 12.94 -12.03 14.62
C ALA A 410 12.88 -11.14 15.87
N ALA A 411 13.05 -9.82 15.73
CA ALA A 411 12.99 -8.88 16.85
C ALA A 411 11.54 -8.79 17.39
N ARG A 412 10.55 -8.73 16.51
CA ARG A 412 9.12 -8.79 16.90
C ARG A 412 8.82 -10.09 17.65
N GLY A 413 9.23 -11.23 17.10
CA GLY A 413 9.02 -12.54 17.74
C GLY A 413 9.67 -12.68 19.11
N LEU A 414 10.82 -12.06 19.35
CA LEU A 414 11.46 -12.03 20.67
C LEU A 414 10.66 -11.18 21.67
N LEU A 415 10.18 -10.01 21.24
CA LEU A 415 9.31 -9.16 22.06
C LEU A 415 8.00 -9.86 22.42
N ASP A 416 7.35 -10.47 21.44
CA ASP A 416 6.09 -11.18 21.65
C ASP A 416 6.27 -12.35 22.63
N LYS A 417 7.33 -13.17 22.46
CA LYS A 417 7.66 -14.26 23.40
C LYS A 417 7.94 -13.73 24.81
N GLY A 418 8.65 -12.60 24.92
CA GLY A 418 8.90 -11.94 26.20
C GLY A 418 7.61 -11.49 26.89
N LEU A 419 6.72 -10.85 26.15
CA LEU A 419 5.41 -10.40 26.65
C LEU A 419 4.50 -11.58 27.04
N GLU A 420 4.44 -12.63 26.20
CA GLU A 420 3.67 -13.84 26.52
C GLU A 420 4.21 -14.55 27.78
N LYS A 421 5.51 -14.61 27.95
CA LYS A 421 6.12 -15.15 29.17
C LYS A 421 5.75 -14.32 30.42
N LEU A 422 5.67 -13.00 30.29
CA LEU A 422 5.23 -12.12 31.38
C LEU A 422 3.74 -12.32 31.69
N LYS A 423 2.90 -12.40 30.68
CA LYS A 423 1.45 -12.66 30.84
C LYS A 423 1.17 -14.01 31.54
N GLY A 424 1.97 -15.04 31.25
CA GLY A 424 1.82 -16.36 31.83
C GLY A 424 2.20 -16.47 33.31
N ARG A 425 2.81 -15.44 33.93
CA ARG A 425 3.28 -15.49 35.32
C ARG A 425 2.13 -15.37 36.35
N SER A 426 1.19 -14.46 36.13
CA SER A 426 0.04 -14.29 37.00
C SER A 426 -1.08 -13.53 36.28
N ARG A 427 -2.31 -13.59 36.82
CA ARG A 427 -3.45 -12.82 36.31
C ARG A 427 -3.20 -11.30 36.42
N GLU A 428 -2.57 -10.86 37.47
CA GLU A 428 -2.21 -9.45 37.66
C GLU A 428 -1.20 -8.99 36.60
N MET A 429 -0.17 -9.80 36.32
CA MET A 429 0.81 -9.50 35.29
C MET A 429 0.19 -9.48 33.90
N TYR A 430 -0.76 -10.38 33.60
CA TYR A 430 -1.55 -10.34 32.37
C TYR A 430 -2.29 -8.99 32.22
N THR A 431 -3.03 -8.58 33.25
CA THR A 431 -3.79 -7.32 33.27
C THR A 431 -2.84 -6.12 33.11
N THR A 432 -1.71 -6.12 33.85
CA THR A 432 -0.69 -5.05 33.76
C THR A 432 -0.15 -4.91 32.35
N VAL A 433 0.22 -6.02 31.69
CA VAL A 433 0.74 -5.99 30.31
C VAL A 433 -0.31 -5.45 29.33
N GLU A 434 -1.58 -5.85 29.47
CA GLU A 434 -2.66 -5.34 28.59
C GLU A 434 -2.96 -3.84 28.82
N VAL A 435 -2.95 -3.40 30.07
CA VAL A 435 -3.07 -1.97 30.40
C VAL A 435 -1.90 -1.18 29.83
N CYS A 436 -0.66 -1.64 30.01
CA CYS A 436 0.51 -0.98 29.45
C CYS A 436 0.45 -0.90 27.92
N LYS A 437 0.02 -1.96 27.23
CA LYS A 437 -0.20 -1.95 25.77
C LYS A 437 -1.25 -0.92 25.35
N THR A 438 -2.35 -0.82 26.09
CA THR A 438 -3.41 0.14 25.80
C THR A 438 -2.96 1.57 26.01
N VAL A 439 -2.28 1.86 27.12
CA VAL A 439 -1.69 3.17 27.40
C VAL A 439 -0.66 3.55 26.33
N ALA A 440 0.23 2.62 25.96
CA ALA A 440 1.21 2.87 24.91
C ALA A 440 0.56 3.22 23.56
N LYS A 441 -0.54 2.55 23.17
CA LYS A 441 -1.29 2.88 21.96
C LYS A 441 -1.97 4.26 22.04
N ALA A 442 -2.54 4.60 23.20
CA ALA A 442 -3.14 5.92 23.43
C ALA A 442 -2.09 7.04 23.33
N LEU A 443 -0.93 6.87 23.95
CA LEU A 443 0.19 7.80 23.83
C LEU A 443 0.67 7.91 22.38
N LEU A 444 0.78 6.79 21.67
CA LEU A 444 1.17 6.76 20.26
C LEU A 444 0.18 7.53 19.38
N LEU A 445 -1.12 7.38 19.63
CA LEU A 445 -2.16 8.15 18.94
C LEU A 445 -2.01 9.66 19.20
N LEU A 446 -1.82 10.06 20.46
CA LEU A 446 -1.60 11.46 20.80
C LEU A 446 -0.35 12.04 20.11
N MET A 447 0.75 11.28 20.07
CA MET A 447 1.95 11.68 19.32
C MET A 447 1.68 11.84 17.83
N CYS A 448 0.90 10.94 17.22
CA CYS A 448 0.52 11.06 15.82
C CYS A 448 -0.33 12.30 15.55
N VAL A 449 -1.34 12.56 16.38
CA VAL A 449 -2.19 13.75 16.28
C VAL A 449 -1.34 15.02 16.42
N ALA A 450 -0.47 15.08 17.42
CA ALA A 450 0.45 16.21 17.60
C ALA A 450 1.36 16.43 16.38
N ALA A 451 1.91 15.35 15.82
CA ALA A 451 2.77 15.41 14.62
C ALA A 451 2.01 15.88 13.37
N ILE A 452 0.74 15.49 13.21
CA ILE A 452 -0.12 15.96 12.11
C ILE A 452 -0.42 17.46 12.30
N THR A 453 -0.86 17.84 13.49
CA THR A 453 -1.19 19.24 13.82
C THR A 453 0.02 20.16 13.64
N ALA A 454 1.21 19.74 14.11
CA ALA A 454 2.44 20.51 13.93
C ALA A 454 2.75 20.77 12.44
N ARG A 455 2.52 19.77 11.57
CA ARG A 455 2.71 19.93 10.12
C ARG A 455 1.69 20.87 9.49
N GLU A 456 0.43 20.82 9.92
CA GLU A 456 -0.61 21.73 9.40
C GLU A 456 -0.36 23.18 9.79
N ILE A 457 0.23 23.42 10.97
CA ILE A 457 0.58 24.77 11.47
C ILE A 457 1.94 25.24 10.90
N GLY A 458 2.71 24.35 10.26
CA GLY A 458 4.01 24.70 9.66
C GLY A 458 5.17 24.76 10.67
N VAL A 459 5.04 24.05 11.79
CA VAL A 459 6.09 23.92 12.82
C VAL A 459 6.91 22.66 12.62
#